data_e1d2567f0c52dc7ef0f8ac3b5cf6fd38
#
_entry.id   e1d2567f0c52dc7ef0f8ac3b5cf6fd38
#
_cell.length_a   1.000
_cell.length_b   1.000
_cell.length_c   1.000
_cell.angle_alpha   90.00
_cell.angle_beta   90.00
_cell.angle_gamma   90.00
#
_symmetry.space_group_name_H-M   'P 1'
#
loop_
_entity.id
_entity.type
_entity.pdbx_description
1 polymer ?
#
loop_
_entity_poly.entity_id
_entity_poly.type
_entity_poly.pdbx_seq_one_letter_code
_entity_poly.pdbx_strand_id
1 'polypeptide(L)'
;MLSRDSISQTGQFFNRILPKYSRIPLLFKVVLNFSVYWGARAIAGGFIHHNIETSLDDMIPVVYPTVVIYFGCYIFWIIGYLYNAAMDKRHCYRFLMADWLAKAVCFICYVVYPTTNTRPEIVGSDIWAQLMRFLYSMDAADNLFPSIHCLVSWLCYIGIRGNKKVPQWIRTTFCICAIAVFISTLTTKQHVIYDVVAGVALVEVTYRVSKLIVKRLVKKEKSNTEA
;
A
#
# COMPACT_ATOMS: atom_id res chain seq x y z
N MET A 1 -2.82 -31.20 -25.76
CA MET A 1 -1.98 -31.82 -24.73
C MET A 1 -0.68 -31.03 -24.66
N LEU A 2 -0.46 -30.23 -23.62
CA LEU A 2 0.77 -29.41 -23.48
C LEU A 2 1.96 -30.35 -23.24
N SER A 3 3.09 -30.14 -23.92
CA SER A 3 4.28 -30.96 -23.75
C SER A 3 4.85 -30.83 -22.34
N ARG A 4 5.56 -31.83 -21.80
CA ARG A 4 6.24 -31.75 -20.48
C ARG A 4 7.19 -30.56 -20.38
N ASP A 5 7.82 -30.20 -21.49
CA ASP A 5 8.75 -29.05 -21.53
C ASP A 5 8.03 -27.71 -21.37
N SER A 6 6.84 -27.55 -21.97
CA SER A 6 6.01 -26.34 -21.79
C SER A 6 5.57 -26.18 -20.34
N ILE A 7 5.19 -27.26 -19.66
CA ILE A 7 4.78 -27.26 -18.25
C ILE A 7 5.98 -26.89 -17.35
N SER A 8 7.19 -27.40 -17.67
CA SER A 8 8.43 -27.08 -16.93
C SER A 8 8.81 -25.59 -17.09
N GLN A 9 8.77 -25.05 -18.30
CA GLN A 9 9.08 -23.65 -18.58
C GLN A 9 8.07 -22.70 -17.91
N THR A 10 6.79 -23.01 -17.98
CA THR A 10 5.73 -22.24 -17.29
C THR A 10 5.94 -22.25 -15.78
N GLY A 11 6.30 -23.38 -15.19
CA GLY A 11 6.59 -23.48 -13.77
C GLY A 11 7.82 -22.68 -13.34
N GLN A 12 8.87 -22.65 -14.17
CA GLN A 12 10.07 -21.84 -13.92
C GLN A 12 9.76 -20.33 -14.02
N PHE A 13 9.00 -19.91 -15.03
CA PHE A 13 8.56 -18.52 -15.20
C PHE A 13 7.71 -18.06 -14.01
N PHE A 14 6.74 -18.86 -13.58
CA PHE A 14 5.90 -18.57 -12.43
C PHE A 14 6.72 -18.43 -11.14
N ASN A 15 7.69 -19.33 -10.90
CA ASN A 15 8.57 -19.27 -9.74
C ASN A 15 9.52 -18.04 -9.77
N ARG A 16 9.81 -17.48 -10.96
CA ARG A 16 10.59 -16.24 -11.09
C ARG A 16 9.79 -15.01 -10.64
N ILE A 17 8.49 -14.95 -10.97
CA ILE A 17 7.61 -13.83 -10.59
C ILE A 17 7.11 -13.98 -9.16
N LEU A 18 6.74 -15.19 -8.77
CA LEU A 18 6.19 -15.52 -7.45
C LEU A 18 7.00 -16.65 -6.80
N PRO A 19 8.18 -16.36 -6.25
CA PRO A 19 9.06 -17.34 -5.60
C PRO A 19 8.35 -18.08 -4.47
N LYS A 20 8.67 -19.36 -4.27
CA LYS A 20 8.03 -20.20 -3.24
C LYS A 20 8.06 -19.56 -1.84
N TYR A 21 9.17 -18.90 -1.47
CA TYR A 21 9.33 -18.26 -0.17
C TYR A 21 8.42 -17.04 0.04
N SER A 22 7.91 -16.43 -1.03
CA SER A 22 7.08 -15.22 -0.95
C SER A 22 5.58 -15.50 -0.89
N ARG A 23 5.13 -16.71 -1.29
CA ARG A 23 3.71 -17.02 -1.47
C ARG A 23 2.89 -16.88 -0.20
N ILE A 24 3.31 -17.55 0.87
CA ILE A 24 2.62 -17.49 2.17
C ILE A 24 2.69 -16.07 2.76
N PRO A 25 3.86 -15.39 2.81
CA PRO A 25 3.92 -14.01 3.29
C PRO A 25 3.07 -13.01 2.48
N LEU A 26 2.99 -13.17 1.16
CA LEU A 26 2.12 -12.34 0.32
C LEU A 26 0.63 -12.62 0.56
N LEU A 27 0.25 -13.89 0.73
CA LEU A 27 -1.12 -14.24 1.10
C LEU A 27 -1.48 -13.62 2.46
N PHE A 28 -0.59 -13.75 3.45
CA PHE A 28 -0.77 -13.12 4.76
C PHE A 28 -0.93 -11.60 4.66
N LYS A 29 -0.14 -10.93 3.80
CA LYS A 29 -0.28 -9.51 3.51
C LYS A 29 -1.68 -9.14 3.02
N VAL A 30 -2.24 -9.95 2.10
CA VAL A 30 -3.60 -9.71 1.57
C VAL A 30 -4.63 -9.84 2.69
N VAL A 31 -4.58 -10.94 3.45
CA VAL A 31 -5.48 -11.17 4.60
C VAL A 31 -5.37 -10.03 5.61
N LEU A 32 -4.15 -9.64 5.98
CA LEU A 32 -3.91 -8.55 6.93
C LEU A 32 -4.49 -7.22 6.42
N ASN A 33 -4.36 -6.92 5.13
CA ASN A 33 -4.91 -5.69 4.55
C ASN A 33 -6.43 -5.60 4.75
N PHE A 34 -7.15 -6.68 4.43
CA PHE A 34 -8.60 -6.76 4.64
C PHE A 34 -8.96 -6.74 6.13
N SER A 35 -8.19 -7.45 6.97
CA SER A 35 -8.41 -7.48 8.41
C SER A 35 -8.24 -6.09 9.05
N VAL A 36 -7.25 -5.32 8.63
CA VAL A 36 -7.03 -3.95 9.12
C VAL A 36 -8.20 -3.06 8.72
N TYR A 37 -8.58 -3.07 7.45
CA TYR A 37 -9.65 -2.19 6.95
C TYR A 37 -11.02 -2.55 7.55
N TRP A 38 -11.46 -3.80 7.34
CA TRP A 38 -12.78 -4.25 7.79
C TRP A 38 -12.85 -4.48 9.31
N GLY A 39 -11.75 -4.94 9.91
CA GLY A 39 -11.67 -5.14 11.36
C GLY A 39 -11.73 -3.84 12.13
N ALA A 40 -11.00 -2.81 11.71
CA ALA A 40 -11.09 -1.49 12.34
C ALA A 40 -12.49 -0.89 12.18
N ARG A 41 -13.10 -0.99 11.00
CA ARG A 41 -14.46 -0.53 10.75
C ARG A 41 -15.52 -1.26 11.57
N ALA A 42 -15.37 -2.58 11.75
CA ALA A 42 -16.27 -3.37 12.59
C ALA A 42 -16.20 -2.96 14.07
N ILE A 43 -15.02 -2.53 14.55
CA ILE A 43 -14.82 -2.10 15.94
C ILE A 43 -15.21 -0.63 16.13
N ALA A 44 -14.72 0.25 15.27
CA ALA A 44 -14.78 1.70 15.45
C ALA A 44 -15.82 2.41 14.56
N GLY A 45 -16.52 1.70 13.68
CA GLY A 45 -17.48 2.31 12.77
C GLY A 45 -18.66 3.05 13.45
N GLY A 46 -18.98 2.69 14.69
CA GLY A 46 -19.96 3.41 15.51
C GLY A 46 -19.38 4.48 16.43
N PHE A 47 -18.07 4.71 16.40
CA PHE A 47 -17.42 5.72 17.24
C PHE A 47 -17.55 7.13 16.63
N ILE A 48 -17.27 8.16 17.41
CA ILE A 48 -17.16 9.53 16.89
C ILE A 48 -15.91 9.62 16.03
N HIS A 49 -16.08 10.00 14.76
CA HIS A 49 -14.98 10.20 13.82
C HIS A 49 -14.53 11.66 13.84
N HIS A 50 -13.24 11.87 13.91
CA HIS A 50 -12.63 13.20 13.98
C HIS A 50 -12.30 13.71 12.58
N ASN A 51 -12.83 14.86 12.19
CA ASN A 51 -12.41 15.54 10.99
C ASN A 51 -11.07 16.25 11.25
N ILE A 52 -10.05 15.91 10.46
CA ILE A 52 -8.69 16.47 10.57
C ILE A 52 -8.31 17.34 9.36
N GLU A 53 -9.32 17.79 8.60
CA GLU A 53 -9.14 18.72 7.47
C GLU A 53 -8.54 20.05 7.94
N THR A 54 -7.79 20.65 7.06
CA THR A 54 -7.18 21.96 7.24
C THR A 54 -7.57 22.91 6.12
N SER A 55 -7.37 24.22 6.30
CA SER A 55 -7.57 25.20 5.24
C SER A 55 -6.74 24.93 3.98
N LEU A 56 -5.65 24.19 4.08
CA LEU A 56 -4.86 23.78 2.92
C LEU A 56 -5.58 22.69 2.12
N ASP A 57 -6.32 21.82 2.78
CA ASP A 57 -7.12 20.78 2.09
C ASP A 57 -8.28 21.39 1.31
N ASP A 58 -8.85 22.50 1.81
CA ASP A 58 -9.91 23.25 1.12
C ASP A 58 -9.42 23.89 -0.18
N MET A 59 -8.14 24.25 -0.24
CA MET A 59 -7.51 24.84 -1.44
C MET A 59 -7.27 23.79 -2.55
N ILE A 60 -7.27 22.50 -2.24
CA ILE A 60 -7.06 21.44 -3.23
C ILE A 60 -8.36 21.25 -4.03
N PRO A 61 -8.35 21.45 -5.36
CA PRO A 61 -9.55 21.27 -6.17
C PRO A 61 -9.95 19.81 -6.29
N VAL A 62 -11.24 19.55 -6.45
CA VAL A 62 -11.74 18.23 -6.84
C VAL A 62 -11.50 18.01 -8.33
N VAL A 63 -10.79 16.94 -8.69
CA VAL A 63 -10.44 16.62 -10.07
C VAL A 63 -10.90 15.19 -10.40
N TYR A 64 -12.11 15.05 -10.91
CA TYR A 64 -12.75 13.75 -11.16
C TYR A 64 -11.90 12.75 -11.97
N PRO A 65 -11.24 13.13 -13.08
CA PRO A 65 -10.43 12.19 -13.86
C PRO A 65 -9.31 11.48 -13.08
N THR A 66 -8.86 12.05 -11.96
CA THR A 66 -7.82 11.42 -11.13
C THR A 66 -8.30 10.14 -10.44
N VAL A 67 -9.60 9.87 -10.45
CA VAL A 67 -10.19 8.61 -9.98
C VAL A 67 -9.62 7.39 -10.71
N VAL A 68 -9.20 7.53 -11.97
CA VAL A 68 -8.53 6.45 -12.72
C VAL A 68 -7.18 6.10 -12.10
N ILE A 69 -6.44 7.11 -11.63
CA ILE A 69 -5.16 6.90 -10.92
C ILE A 69 -5.44 6.22 -9.59
N TYR A 70 -6.50 6.62 -8.88
CA TYR A 70 -6.93 5.99 -7.64
C TYR A 70 -7.20 4.49 -7.83
N PHE A 71 -8.03 4.10 -8.79
CA PHE A 71 -8.26 2.69 -9.10
C PHE A 71 -7.01 1.99 -9.66
N GLY A 72 -6.21 2.70 -10.46
CA GLY A 72 -4.95 2.20 -11.01
C GLY A 72 -3.91 1.84 -9.95
N CYS A 73 -4.03 2.40 -8.72
CA CYS A 73 -3.10 2.09 -7.64
C CYS A 73 -3.10 0.60 -7.27
N TYR A 74 -4.21 -0.11 -7.38
CA TYR A 74 -4.29 -1.55 -7.08
C TYR A 74 -3.42 -2.37 -8.04
N ILE A 75 -3.42 -2.02 -9.33
CA ILE A 75 -2.55 -2.65 -10.34
C ILE A 75 -1.09 -2.33 -10.03
N PHE A 76 -0.78 -1.06 -9.72
CA PHE A 76 0.54 -0.63 -9.31
C PHE A 76 1.03 -1.39 -8.07
N TRP A 77 0.19 -1.62 -7.08
CA TRP A 77 0.52 -2.39 -5.88
C TRP A 77 0.80 -3.86 -6.20
N ILE A 78 -0.03 -4.51 -7.02
CA ILE A 78 0.22 -5.90 -7.44
C ILE A 78 1.60 -6.01 -8.07
N ILE A 79 1.91 -5.15 -9.06
CA ILE A 79 3.22 -5.12 -9.71
C ILE A 79 4.33 -4.83 -8.68
N GLY A 80 4.13 -3.86 -7.81
CA GLY A 80 5.09 -3.44 -6.80
C GLY A 80 5.42 -4.55 -5.80
N TYR A 81 4.41 -5.24 -5.28
CA TYR A 81 4.62 -6.36 -4.36
C TYR A 81 5.31 -7.54 -5.03
N LEU A 82 4.87 -7.94 -6.23
CA LEU A 82 5.50 -9.02 -6.97
C LEU A 82 6.95 -8.69 -7.32
N TYR A 83 7.22 -7.48 -7.78
CA TYR A 83 8.56 -7.03 -8.13
C TYR A 83 9.50 -7.06 -6.91
N ASN A 84 9.08 -6.48 -5.78
CA ASN A 84 9.87 -6.50 -4.55
C ASN A 84 10.04 -7.91 -3.98
N ALA A 85 9.00 -8.74 -4.03
CA ALA A 85 9.06 -10.12 -3.54
C ALA A 85 9.97 -11.02 -4.38
N ALA A 86 10.10 -10.75 -5.69
CA ALA A 86 10.91 -11.54 -6.61
C ALA A 86 12.43 -11.26 -6.53
N MET A 87 12.87 -10.18 -5.88
CA MET A 87 14.28 -9.79 -5.82
C MET A 87 15.17 -10.83 -5.13
N ASP A 88 14.93 -11.05 -3.85
CA ASP A 88 15.56 -12.10 -3.03
C ASP A 88 14.76 -12.32 -1.74
N LYS A 89 14.99 -13.46 -1.08
CA LYS A 89 14.26 -13.88 0.13
C LYS A 89 14.38 -12.84 1.26
N ARG A 90 15.59 -12.35 1.54
CA ARG A 90 15.83 -11.39 2.62
C ARG A 90 15.16 -10.04 2.36
N HIS A 91 15.23 -9.57 1.11
CA HIS A 91 14.56 -8.35 0.69
C HIS A 91 13.04 -8.49 0.80
N CYS A 92 12.47 -9.60 0.31
CA CYS A 92 11.05 -9.90 0.43
C CYS A 92 10.56 -9.84 1.88
N TYR A 93 11.22 -10.53 2.79
CA TYR A 93 10.83 -10.52 4.21
C TYR A 93 10.98 -9.13 4.85
N ARG A 94 12.03 -8.37 4.51
CA ARG A 94 12.18 -6.99 4.97
C ARG A 94 11.05 -6.10 4.47
N PHE A 95 10.71 -6.21 3.20
CA PHE A 95 9.66 -5.43 2.55
C PHE A 95 8.29 -5.72 3.17
N LEU A 96 7.93 -6.99 3.30
CA LEU A 96 6.66 -7.41 3.89
C LEU A 96 6.58 -7.13 5.40
N MET A 97 7.68 -7.27 6.14
CA MET A 97 7.73 -6.90 7.55
C MET A 97 7.46 -5.40 7.75
N ALA A 98 7.97 -4.54 6.87
CA ALA A 98 7.68 -3.10 6.92
C ALA A 98 6.19 -2.82 6.71
N ASP A 99 5.57 -3.49 5.73
CA ASP A 99 4.14 -3.40 5.46
C ASP A 99 3.29 -3.85 6.66
N TRP A 100 3.64 -4.99 7.26
CA TRP A 100 2.91 -5.54 8.41
C TRP A 100 2.98 -4.64 9.63
N LEU A 101 4.18 -4.11 9.93
CA LEU A 101 4.36 -3.16 11.03
C LEU A 101 3.56 -1.87 10.79
N ALA A 102 3.60 -1.34 9.58
CA ALA A 102 2.87 -0.13 9.23
C ALA A 102 1.35 -0.34 9.35
N LYS A 103 0.84 -1.47 8.87
CA LYS A 103 -0.59 -1.82 8.98
C LYS A 103 -1.04 -2.06 10.42
N ALA A 104 -0.19 -2.63 11.26
CA ALA A 104 -0.49 -2.76 12.70
C ALA A 104 -0.67 -1.38 13.35
N VAL A 105 0.19 -0.41 13.01
CA VAL A 105 0.02 0.98 13.47
C VAL A 105 -1.24 1.62 12.89
N CYS A 106 -1.51 1.46 11.59
CA CYS A 106 -2.76 1.94 10.98
C CYS A 106 -3.99 1.40 11.71
N PHE A 107 -4.03 0.10 12.00
CA PHE A 107 -5.13 -0.52 12.74
C PHE A 107 -5.34 0.14 14.10
N ILE A 108 -4.26 0.35 14.86
CA ILE A 108 -4.32 1.04 16.16
C ILE A 108 -4.89 2.45 15.98
N CYS A 109 -4.38 3.22 15.02
CA CYS A 109 -4.87 4.57 14.75
C CYS A 109 -6.36 4.58 14.40
N TYR A 110 -6.81 3.69 13.51
CA TYR A 110 -8.19 3.61 13.08
C TYR A 110 -9.17 3.24 14.21
N VAL A 111 -8.72 2.44 15.18
CA VAL A 111 -9.56 2.06 16.31
C VAL A 111 -9.52 3.09 17.43
N VAL A 112 -8.34 3.65 17.75
CA VAL A 112 -8.16 4.57 18.89
C VAL A 112 -8.58 6.00 18.55
N TYR A 113 -8.34 6.42 17.30
CA TYR A 113 -8.64 7.76 16.83
C TYR A 113 -9.21 7.71 15.41
N PRO A 114 -10.45 7.21 15.24
CA PRO A 114 -11.07 7.12 13.92
C PRO A 114 -11.26 8.50 13.30
N THR A 115 -10.90 8.63 12.04
CA THR A 115 -10.91 9.91 11.32
C THR A 115 -11.85 9.87 10.13
N THR A 116 -12.37 11.04 9.78
CA THR A 116 -13.23 11.28 8.63
C THR A 116 -12.81 12.56 7.92
N ASN A 117 -13.39 12.80 6.74
CA ASN A 117 -13.30 14.06 6.02
C ASN A 117 -14.62 14.45 5.39
N THR A 118 -14.71 15.69 4.94
CA THR A 118 -15.88 16.21 4.22
C THR A 118 -15.72 15.90 2.73
N ARG A 119 -16.69 15.18 2.17
CA ARG A 119 -16.72 14.89 0.73
C ARG A 119 -17.74 15.78 0.05
N PRO A 120 -17.35 16.49 -1.01
CA PRO A 120 -18.29 17.32 -1.77
C PRO A 120 -19.30 16.45 -2.52
N GLU A 121 -20.48 17.01 -2.78
CA GLU A 121 -21.44 16.39 -3.66
C GLU A 121 -20.88 16.30 -5.09
N ILE A 122 -21.07 15.16 -5.74
CA ILE A 122 -20.59 14.92 -7.09
C ILE A 122 -21.63 15.41 -8.09
N VAL A 123 -21.31 16.50 -8.78
CA VAL A 123 -22.17 17.12 -9.78
C VAL A 123 -21.85 16.56 -11.19
N GLY A 124 -22.89 16.47 -12.04
CA GLY A 124 -22.74 16.00 -13.42
C GLY A 124 -23.15 14.53 -13.62
N SER A 125 -23.24 14.12 -14.90
CA SER A 125 -23.67 12.78 -15.32
C SER A 125 -22.67 12.10 -16.26
N ASP A 126 -21.51 12.74 -16.50
CA ASP A 126 -20.45 12.18 -17.33
C ASP A 126 -19.77 10.97 -16.65
N ILE A 127 -18.91 10.30 -17.41
CA ILE A 127 -18.23 9.09 -16.94
C ILE A 127 -17.37 9.33 -15.68
N TRP A 128 -16.77 10.51 -15.56
CA TRP A 128 -15.91 10.83 -14.42
C TRP A 128 -16.74 11.02 -13.14
N ALA A 129 -17.89 11.71 -13.25
CA ALA A 129 -18.82 11.86 -12.14
C ALA A 129 -19.41 10.51 -11.70
N GLN A 130 -19.69 9.60 -12.64
CA GLN A 130 -20.16 8.24 -12.34
C GLN A 130 -19.08 7.43 -11.62
N LEU A 131 -17.82 7.47 -12.09
CA LEU A 131 -16.69 6.80 -11.42
C LEU A 131 -16.42 7.36 -10.03
N MET A 132 -16.56 8.68 -9.83
CA MET A 132 -16.42 9.31 -8.51
C MET A 132 -17.53 8.85 -7.54
N ARG A 133 -18.79 8.81 -7.98
CA ARG A 133 -19.89 8.28 -7.16
C ARG A 133 -19.68 6.81 -6.83
N PHE A 134 -19.21 6.03 -7.79
CA PHE A 134 -18.85 4.64 -7.56
C PHE A 134 -17.72 4.52 -6.51
N LEU A 135 -16.68 5.34 -6.61
CA LEU A 135 -15.62 5.40 -5.61
C LEU A 135 -16.17 5.70 -4.22
N TYR A 136 -17.00 6.75 -4.08
CA TYR A 136 -17.56 7.15 -2.80
C TYR A 136 -18.51 6.09 -2.19
N SER A 137 -19.16 5.28 -3.04
CA SER A 137 -20.00 4.18 -2.58
C SER A 137 -19.20 2.97 -2.09
N MET A 138 -18.00 2.73 -2.66
CA MET A 138 -17.15 1.60 -2.29
C MET A 138 -16.29 1.88 -1.08
N ASP A 139 -15.77 3.09 -0.98
CA ASP A 139 -14.79 3.48 0.04
C ASP A 139 -15.37 4.63 0.87
N ALA A 140 -15.86 4.31 2.05
CA ALA A 140 -16.48 5.27 2.95
C ALA A 140 -15.43 6.26 3.50
N ALA A 141 -15.91 7.41 4.01
CA ALA A 141 -15.06 8.42 4.63
C ALA A 141 -14.70 8.02 6.07
N ASP A 142 -14.09 6.86 6.24
CA ASP A 142 -13.61 6.33 7.52
C ASP A 142 -12.21 5.70 7.34
N ASN A 143 -11.53 5.39 8.44
CA ASN A 143 -10.17 4.80 8.41
C ASN A 143 -9.15 5.61 7.58
N LEU A 144 -9.16 6.95 7.70
CA LEU A 144 -8.38 7.81 6.82
C LEU A 144 -6.92 7.97 7.28
N PHE A 145 -6.68 8.13 8.60
CA PHE A 145 -5.36 8.44 9.15
C PHE A 145 -4.69 7.24 9.82
N PRO A 146 -3.48 6.85 9.40
CA PRO A 146 -2.72 7.27 8.21
C PRO A 146 -3.23 6.62 6.91
N SER A 147 -3.01 7.28 5.74
CA SER A 147 -3.45 6.74 4.46
C SER A 147 -2.73 5.46 4.06
N ILE A 148 -3.46 4.34 3.96
CA ILE A 148 -2.93 3.07 3.41
C ILE A 148 -2.60 3.22 1.92
N HIS A 149 -3.35 4.01 1.17
CA HIS A 149 -3.08 4.26 -0.25
C HIS A 149 -1.70 4.89 -0.46
N CYS A 150 -1.38 5.92 0.30
CA CYS A 150 -0.09 6.60 0.23
C CYS A 150 1.04 5.73 0.78
N LEU A 151 0.79 5.07 1.91
CA LEU A 151 1.73 4.16 2.56
C LEU A 151 2.18 3.03 1.64
N VAL A 152 1.23 2.28 1.06
CA VAL A 152 1.53 1.14 0.18
C VAL A 152 2.18 1.59 -1.11
N SER A 153 1.72 2.69 -1.70
CA SER A 153 2.31 3.24 -2.91
C SER A 153 3.77 3.65 -2.69
N TRP A 154 4.04 4.32 -1.58
CA TRP A 154 5.41 4.70 -1.21
C TRP A 154 6.28 3.50 -0.83
N LEU A 155 5.71 2.48 -0.16
CA LEU A 155 6.40 1.24 0.14
C LEU A 155 6.91 0.55 -1.12
N CYS A 156 6.10 0.46 -2.17
CA CYS A 156 6.50 -0.11 -3.46
C CYS A 156 7.73 0.60 -4.02
N TYR A 157 7.81 1.92 -3.91
CA TYR A 157 8.97 2.70 -4.35
C TYR A 157 10.19 2.53 -3.44
N ILE A 158 10.06 2.69 -2.12
CA ILE A 158 11.23 2.63 -1.22
C ILE A 158 11.85 1.26 -1.17
N GLY A 159 11.09 0.21 -1.45
CA GLY A 159 11.60 -1.15 -1.59
C GLY A 159 12.68 -1.26 -2.67
N ILE A 160 12.56 -0.51 -3.76
CA ILE A 160 13.51 -0.54 -4.90
C ILE A 160 14.45 0.67 -4.96
N ARG A 161 14.13 1.77 -4.27
CA ARG A 161 14.82 3.06 -4.33
C ARG A 161 16.34 2.97 -4.23
N GLY A 162 16.85 2.19 -3.29
CA GLY A 162 18.28 2.05 -3.02
C GLY A 162 18.96 0.91 -3.76
N ASN A 163 18.27 0.13 -4.57
CA ASN A 163 18.83 -1.05 -5.23
C ASN A 163 19.41 -0.70 -6.60
N LYS A 164 20.74 -0.67 -6.68
CA LYS A 164 21.48 -0.36 -7.92
C LYS A 164 21.28 -1.40 -9.03
N LYS A 165 20.79 -2.61 -8.73
CA LYS A 165 20.47 -3.64 -9.73
C LYS A 165 19.15 -3.34 -10.45
N VAL A 166 18.31 -2.48 -9.89
CA VAL A 166 17.06 -2.02 -10.53
C VAL A 166 17.39 -0.85 -11.44
N PRO A 167 17.04 -0.90 -12.74
CA PRO A 167 17.24 0.21 -13.66
C PRO A 167 16.66 1.52 -13.13
N GLN A 168 17.35 2.64 -13.42
CA GLN A 168 16.93 3.96 -12.93
C GLN A 168 15.51 4.32 -13.38
N TRP A 169 15.16 4.03 -14.64
CA TRP A 169 13.84 4.34 -15.17
C TRP A 169 12.72 3.62 -14.39
N ILE A 170 12.91 2.36 -13.96
CA ILE A 170 11.93 1.64 -13.14
C ILE A 170 11.76 2.34 -11.78
N ARG A 171 12.88 2.72 -11.12
CA ARG A 171 12.83 3.43 -9.83
C ARG A 171 12.11 4.77 -9.96
N THR A 172 12.38 5.51 -11.02
CA THR A 172 11.71 6.78 -11.33
C THR A 172 10.22 6.59 -11.60
N THR A 173 9.84 5.59 -12.40
CA THR A 173 8.42 5.27 -12.68
C THR A 173 7.68 4.94 -11.40
N PHE A 174 8.24 4.11 -10.51
CA PHE A 174 7.59 3.78 -9.24
C PHE A 174 7.42 5.01 -8.33
N CYS A 175 8.41 5.91 -8.32
CA CYS A 175 8.31 7.18 -7.60
C CYS A 175 7.18 8.06 -8.16
N ILE A 176 7.12 8.23 -9.48
CA ILE A 176 6.08 9.01 -10.15
C ILE A 176 4.69 8.40 -9.90
N CYS A 177 4.54 7.09 -10.03
CA CYS A 177 3.29 6.41 -9.73
C CYS A 177 2.84 6.63 -8.27
N ALA A 178 3.76 6.53 -7.31
CA ALA A 178 3.44 6.76 -5.90
C ALA A 178 2.97 8.21 -5.66
N ILE A 179 3.66 9.21 -6.23
CA ILE A 179 3.27 10.62 -6.14
C ILE A 179 1.92 10.86 -6.84
N ALA A 180 1.68 10.25 -7.99
CA ALA A 180 0.41 10.35 -8.69
C ALA A 180 -0.76 9.81 -7.84
N VAL A 181 -0.55 8.71 -7.09
CA VAL A 181 -1.53 8.20 -6.12
C VAL A 181 -1.78 9.22 -5.01
N PHE A 182 -0.73 9.87 -4.45
CA PHE A 182 -0.91 10.91 -3.42
C PHE A 182 -1.79 12.06 -3.93
N ILE A 183 -1.48 12.57 -5.12
CA ILE A 183 -2.27 13.63 -5.77
C ILE A 183 -3.71 13.16 -5.98
N SER A 184 -3.89 11.94 -6.46
CA SER A 184 -5.21 11.36 -6.71
C SER A 184 -6.04 11.24 -5.43
N THR A 185 -5.46 10.76 -4.31
CA THR A 185 -6.19 10.65 -3.05
C THR A 185 -6.66 12.00 -2.51
N LEU A 186 -5.88 13.05 -2.71
CA LEU A 186 -6.22 14.42 -2.31
C LEU A 186 -7.28 15.05 -3.24
N THR A 187 -7.12 14.88 -4.56
CA THR A 187 -8.02 15.50 -5.55
C THR A 187 -9.34 14.75 -5.72
N THR A 188 -9.43 13.49 -5.31
CA THR A 188 -10.68 12.75 -5.18
C THR A 188 -11.31 12.90 -3.79
N LYS A 189 -10.73 13.71 -2.89
CA LYS A 189 -11.17 13.90 -1.51
C LYS A 189 -11.34 12.58 -0.74
N GLN A 190 -10.49 11.60 -1.02
CA GLN A 190 -10.42 10.35 -0.26
C GLN A 190 -9.57 10.51 1.00
N HIS A 191 -8.57 11.38 0.96
CA HIS A 191 -7.65 11.66 2.05
C HIS A 191 -7.36 13.16 2.16
N VAL A 192 -6.84 13.57 3.31
CA VAL A 192 -6.32 14.90 3.59
C VAL A 192 -4.78 14.89 3.64
N ILE A 193 -4.16 16.06 3.63
CA ILE A 193 -2.67 16.19 3.60
C ILE A 193 -2.02 15.44 4.77
N TYR A 194 -2.59 15.51 5.97
CA TYR A 194 -2.06 14.81 7.14
C TYR A 194 -2.03 13.28 6.96
N ASP A 195 -3.04 12.70 6.32
CA ASP A 195 -3.08 11.26 6.06
C ASP A 195 -1.95 10.84 5.13
N VAL A 196 -1.69 11.65 4.08
CA VAL A 196 -0.62 11.41 3.10
C VAL A 196 0.74 11.47 3.79
N VAL A 197 1.01 12.56 4.51
CA VAL A 197 2.29 12.76 5.20
C VAL A 197 2.53 11.67 6.24
N ALA A 198 1.52 11.34 7.04
CA ALA A 198 1.62 10.30 8.05
C ALA A 198 1.85 8.91 7.43
N GLY A 199 1.15 8.57 6.35
CA GLY A 199 1.33 7.30 5.65
C GLY A 199 2.75 7.14 5.10
N VAL A 200 3.30 8.18 4.46
CA VAL A 200 4.68 8.21 3.95
C VAL A 200 5.69 8.12 5.09
N ALA A 201 5.54 8.93 6.13
CA ALA A 201 6.45 8.93 7.28
C ALA A 201 6.45 7.59 8.00
N LEU A 202 5.27 7.01 8.22
CA LEU A 202 5.11 5.72 8.88
C LEU A 202 5.87 4.61 8.14
N VAL A 203 5.71 4.53 6.82
CA VAL A 203 6.37 3.47 6.06
C VAL A 203 7.88 3.68 5.93
N GLU A 204 8.37 4.91 5.90
CA GLU A 204 9.82 5.19 5.97
C GLU A 204 10.42 4.68 7.29
N VAL A 205 9.72 4.90 8.41
CA VAL A 205 10.13 4.42 9.73
C VAL A 205 10.11 2.90 9.79
N THR A 206 8.96 2.29 9.44
CA THR A 206 8.80 0.82 9.52
C THR A 206 9.73 0.08 8.58
N TYR A 207 10.05 0.65 7.41
CA TYR A 207 11.04 0.09 6.49
C TYR A 207 12.48 0.12 7.05
N ARG A 208 12.84 1.11 7.85
CA ARG A 208 14.11 1.16 8.59
C ARG A 208 14.13 0.14 9.74
N VAL A 209 13.05 0.09 10.51
CA VAL A 209 12.89 -0.87 11.62
C VAL A 209 12.94 -2.31 11.11
N SER A 210 12.24 -2.63 10.01
CA SER A 210 12.24 -3.97 9.42
C SER A 210 13.65 -4.46 9.04
N LYS A 211 14.54 -3.56 8.62
CA LYS A 211 15.95 -3.89 8.34
C LYS A 211 16.67 -4.41 9.59
N LEU A 212 16.40 -3.81 10.73
CA LEU A 212 17.01 -4.21 12.01
C LEU A 212 16.47 -5.55 12.48
N ILE A 213 15.15 -5.75 12.38
CA ILE A 213 14.48 -6.99 12.78
C ILE A 213 14.99 -8.15 11.93
N VAL A 214 14.94 -8.05 10.61
CA VAL A 214 15.37 -9.12 9.69
C VAL A 214 16.86 -9.43 9.86
N LYS A 215 17.71 -8.42 10.10
CA LYS A 215 19.13 -8.64 10.40
C LYS A 215 19.32 -9.49 11.66
N ARG A 216 18.53 -9.23 12.73
CA ARG A 216 18.60 -9.99 13.99
C ARG A 216 18.13 -11.44 13.81
N LEU A 217 17.02 -11.64 13.08
CA LEU A 217 16.48 -12.98 12.82
C LEU A 217 17.47 -13.85 12.05
N VAL A 218 18.08 -13.32 10.99
CA VAL A 218 19.10 -14.04 10.20
C VAL A 218 20.35 -14.36 11.02
N LYS A 219 20.77 -13.47 11.94
CA LYS A 219 21.91 -13.74 12.83
C LYS A 219 21.59 -14.89 13.81
N LYS A 220 20.39 -14.91 14.38
CA LYS A 220 19.93 -15.95 15.30
C LYS A 220 19.82 -17.32 14.61
N GLU A 221 19.33 -17.36 13.36
CA GLU A 221 19.21 -18.59 12.57
C GLU A 221 20.60 -19.21 12.33
N LYS A 222 21.60 -18.40 11.99
CA LYS A 222 22.98 -18.89 11.82
C LYS A 222 23.58 -19.44 13.11
N SER A 223 23.41 -18.73 14.22
CA SER A 223 23.94 -19.19 15.53
C SER A 223 23.32 -20.52 15.97
N ASN A 224 22.03 -20.76 15.67
CA ASN A 224 21.36 -22.03 16.02
C ASN A 224 21.74 -23.20 15.08
N THR A 225 22.32 -22.91 13.92
CA THR A 225 22.76 -23.93 12.94
C THR A 225 24.23 -24.34 13.21
N GLU A 226 24.98 -23.50 13.91
CA GLU A 226 26.41 -23.73 14.29
C GLU A 226 26.54 -24.33 15.69
N ALA A 227 25.48 -24.42 16.46
CA ALA A 227 25.39 -25.07 17.78
C ALA A 227 24.75 -26.46 17.67
#